data_20bd1f1ec8fa9a259d99a9dd85daf954
#
_entry.id   20bd1f1ec8fa9a259d99a9dd85daf954
#
_cell.length_a   1.000
_cell.length_b   1.000
_cell.length_c   1.000
_cell.angle_alpha   90.00
_cell.angle_beta   90.00
_cell.angle_gamma   90.00
#
_symmetry.space_group_name_H-M   'P 1'
#
loop_
_entity.id
_entity.type
_entity.pdbx_description
1 polymer ?
#
loop_
_entity_poly.entity_id
_entity_poly.type
_entity_poly.pdbx_seq_one_letter_code
_entity_poly.pdbx_strand_id
1 'polypeptide(L)'
;AAHLGGVVAAYTPNPVITVPMKTSDLGGMDSLLSTVQMPTGVPLACVAINGTKNAAILATQILGTAIPEYRDAIVAYKRELAGA
;
A
#
# COMPACT_ATOMS: atom_id res chain seq x y z
N ALA A 1 16.04 -7.23 1.22
CA ALA A 1 15.17 -6.35 0.47
C ALA A 1 13.86 -7.04 0.14
N ALA A 2 12.80 -6.28 0.07
CA ALA A 2 11.45 -6.81 -0.04
C ALA A 2 11.05 -6.99 -1.50
N HIS A 3 11.44 -8.09 -2.11
CA HIS A 3 11.08 -8.39 -3.50
C HIS A 3 9.78 -9.18 -3.65
N LEU A 4 9.19 -9.63 -2.56
CA LEU A 4 7.96 -10.41 -2.61
C LEU A 4 6.84 -9.64 -3.30
N GLY A 5 6.65 -8.36 -2.94
CA GLY A 5 5.64 -7.52 -3.57
C GLY A 5 5.82 -7.38 -5.08
N GLY A 6 7.07 -7.23 -5.53
CA GLY A 6 7.38 -7.17 -6.95
C GLY A 6 7.06 -8.45 -7.69
N VAL A 7 7.37 -9.60 -7.09
CA VAL A 7 7.05 -10.90 -7.68
C VAL A 7 5.53 -11.06 -7.77
N VAL A 8 4.81 -10.75 -6.70
CA VAL A 8 3.34 -10.82 -6.70
C VAL A 8 2.76 -9.91 -7.78
N ALA A 9 3.26 -8.67 -7.86
CA ALA A 9 2.76 -7.70 -8.85
C ALA A 9 2.97 -8.18 -10.29
N ALA A 10 4.03 -8.93 -10.55
CA ALA A 10 4.32 -9.45 -11.88
C ALA A 10 3.35 -10.56 -12.31
N TYR A 11 2.72 -11.24 -11.35
CA TYR A 11 1.89 -12.41 -11.64
C TYR A 11 0.40 -12.22 -11.35
N THR A 12 -0.03 -11.05 -10.92
CA THR A 12 -1.45 -10.80 -10.64
C THR A 12 -1.96 -9.61 -11.45
N PRO A 13 -3.21 -9.65 -11.93
CA PRO A 13 -3.86 -8.46 -12.49
C PRO A 13 -4.38 -7.51 -11.42
N ASN A 14 -4.36 -7.92 -10.15
CA ASN A 14 -4.87 -7.11 -9.06
C ASN A 14 -3.88 -6.01 -8.66
N PRO A 15 -4.38 -4.88 -8.13
CA PRO A 15 -3.50 -3.89 -7.53
C PRO A 15 -2.72 -4.51 -6.37
N VAL A 16 -1.44 -4.15 -6.26
CA VAL A 16 -0.57 -4.64 -5.19
C VAL A 16 -0.10 -3.45 -4.38
N ILE A 17 -0.25 -3.54 -3.06
CA ILE A 17 0.23 -2.53 -2.12
C ILE A 17 1.34 -3.17 -1.30
N THR A 18 2.47 -2.51 -1.21
CA THR A 18 3.59 -2.98 -0.41
C THR A 18 3.83 -2.08 0.78
N VAL A 19 4.26 -2.69 1.88
CA VAL A 19 4.66 -1.97 3.09
C VAL A 19 6.15 -2.26 3.31
N PRO A 20 7.03 -1.30 3.02
CA PRO A 20 8.44 -1.51 3.32
C PRO A 20 8.62 -1.58 4.84
N MET A 21 9.25 -2.64 5.30
CA MET A 21 9.45 -2.85 6.73
C MET A 21 10.82 -2.33 7.13
N LYS A 22 10.89 -1.76 8.34
CA LYS A 22 12.14 -1.27 8.88
C LYS A 22 13.11 -2.44 9.09
N THR A 23 14.31 -2.29 8.54
CA THR A 23 15.42 -3.22 8.78
C THR A 23 16.41 -2.62 9.77
N SER A 24 17.29 -3.45 10.29
CA SER A 24 18.24 -3.02 11.34
C SER A 24 19.25 -1.96 10.86
N ASP A 25 19.62 -1.98 9.59
CA ASP A 25 20.76 -1.18 9.13
C ASP A 25 20.37 0.17 8.54
N LEU A 26 19.37 0.23 7.68
CA LEU A 26 19.05 1.43 6.92
C LEU A 26 17.68 2.01 7.26
N GLY A 27 17.11 1.63 8.40
CA GLY A 27 15.82 2.18 8.83
C GLY A 27 14.66 1.92 7.87
N GLY A 28 14.75 0.88 7.05
CA GLY A 28 13.74 0.56 6.06
C GLY A 28 13.99 1.16 4.68
N MET A 29 15.03 1.98 4.53
CA MET A 29 15.32 2.62 3.24
C MET A 29 15.61 1.60 2.14
N ASP A 30 16.33 0.53 2.47
CA ASP A 30 16.64 -0.54 1.53
C ASP A 30 15.36 -1.21 1.02
N SER A 31 14.44 -1.53 1.93
CA SER A 31 13.14 -2.09 1.56
C SER A 31 12.33 -1.12 0.70
N LEU A 32 12.33 0.16 1.07
CA LEU A 32 11.62 1.19 0.31
C LEU A 32 12.15 1.28 -1.12
N LEU A 33 13.47 1.37 -1.30
CA LEU A 33 14.07 1.53 -2.62
C LEU A 33 13.77 0.33 -3.52
N SER A 34 13.69 -0.87 -2.97
CA SER A 34 13.39 -2.07 -3.77
C SER A 34 11.93 -2.10 -4.24
N THR A 35 11.03 -1.33 -3.63
CA THR A 35 9.61 -1.32 -4.00
C THR A 35 9.21 -0.13 -4.85
N VAL A 36 9.97 0.96 -4.86
CA VAL A 36 9.59 2.16 -5.63
C VAL A 36 10.12 2.15 -7.06
N GLN A 37 11.17 1.41 -7.33
CA GLN A 37 11.78 1.36 -8.67
C GLN A 37 11.38 0.10 -9.40
N MET A 38 10.12 0.02 -9.79
CA MET A 38 9.60 -1.12 -10.52
C MET A 38 9.70 -0.90 -12.03
N PRO A 39 9.93 -1.98 -12.81
CA PRO A 39 10.01 -1.84 -14.26
C PRO A 39 8.65 -1.48 -14.86
N THR A 40 8.70 -0.88 -16.04
CA THR A 40 7.50 -0.57 -16.80
C THR A 40 6.67 -1.83 -17.03
N GLY A 41 5.39 -1.75 -16.74
CA GLY A 41 4.46 -2.87 -16.88
C GLY A 41 4.21 -3.65 -15.61
N VAL A 42 5.00 -3.40 -14.56
CA VAL A 42 4.82 -4.08 -13.26
C VAL A 42 4.74 -3.04 -12.15
N PRO A 43 3.68 -2.21 -12.12
CA PRO A 43 3.54 -1.19 -11.08
C PRO A 43 3.02 -1.79 -9.78
N LEU A 44 3.39 -1.14 -8.69
CA LEU A 44 2.78 -1.41 -7.39
C LEU A 44 2.70 -0.11 -6.60
N ALA A 45 1.82 -0.07 -5.60
CA ALA A 45 1.70 1.05 -4.69
C ALA A 45 2.55 0.78 -3.45
N CYS A 46 3.21 1.82 -2.96
CA CYS A 46 4.05 1.72 -1.77
C CYS A 46 3.60 2.75 -0.76
N VAL A 47 3.41 2.33 0.48
CA VAL A 47 3.12 3.22 1.60
C VAL A 47 4.40 3.52 2.36
N ALA A 48 4.30 4.35 3.40
CA ALA A 48 5.46 4.69 4.21
C ALA A 48 6.05 3.45 4.90
N ILE A 49 7.32 3.55 5.27
CA ILE A 49 8.01 2.50 6.03
C ILE A 49 7.18 2.16 7.28
N ASN A 50 6.90 0.90 7.50
CA ASN A 50 6.04 0.37 8.57
C ASN A 50 4.59 0.87 8.51
N GLY A 51 4.14 1.42 7.38
CA GLY A 51 2.82 2.03 7.22
C GLY A 51 1.67 1.04 7.00
N THR A 52 1.55 0.03 7.85
CA THR A 52 0.54 -1.02 7.70
C THR A 52 -0.89 -0.48 7.74
N LYS A 53 -1.15 0.51 8.59
CA LYS A 53 -2.49 1.11 8.69
C LYS A 53 -2.87 1.82 7.40
N ASN A 54 -1.97 2.60 6.82
CA ASN A 54 -2.23 3.27 5.55
C ASN A 54 -2.37 2.27 4.39
N ALA A 55 -1.68 1.15 4.44
CA ALA A 55 -1.88 0.09 3.45
C ALA A 55 -3.32 -0.45 3.50
N ALA A 56 -3.84 -0.70 4.70
CA ALA A 56 -5.21 -1.17 4.88
C ALA A 56 -6.22 -0.12 4.42
N ILE A 57 -5.98 1.15 4.75
CA ILE A 57 -6.84 2.24 4.32
C ILE A 57 -6.86 2.36 2.79
N LEU A 58 -5.69 2.33 2.18
CA LEU A 58 -5.58 2.41 0.72
C LEU A 58 -6.29 1.22 0.04
N ALA A 59 -6.11 0.01 0.56
CA ALA A 59 -6.81 -1.16 0.04
C ALA A 59 -8.33 -0.98 0.13
N THR A 60 -8.81 -0.45 1.24
CA THR A 60 -10.23 -0.18 1.42
C THR A 60 -10.72 0.88 0.44
N GLN A 61 -9.93 1.91 0.19
CA GLN A 61 -10.26 2.93 -0.81
C GLN A 61 -10.35 2.33 -2.22
N ILE A 62 -9.43 1.45 -2.57
CA ILE A 62 -9.45 0.78 -3.87
C ILE A 62 -10.72 -0.07 -4.00
N LEU A 63 -11.03 -0.87 -2.98
CA LEU A 63 -12.25 -1.67 -2.96
C LEU A 63 -13.51 -0.79 -2.99
N GLY A 64 -13.46 0.37 -2.36
CA GLY A 64 -14.56 1.32 -2.31
C GLY A 64 -14.90 1.95 -3.65
N THR A 65 -14.04 1.83 -4.65
CA THR A 65 -14.38 2.30 -6.01
C THR A 65 -15.46 1.46 -6.65
N ALA A 66 -15.66 0.23 -6.19
CA ALA A 66 -16.66 -0.70 -6.73
C ALA A 66 -17.66 -1.19 -5.69
N ILE A 67 -17.31 -1.15 -4.41
CA ILE A 67 -18.13 -1.72 -3.32
C ILE A 67 -18.57 -0.61 -2.39
N PRO A 68 -19.87 -0.23 -2.41
CA PRO A 68 -20.37 0.92 -1.63
C PRO A 68 -20.11 0.84 -0.13
N GLU A 69 -20.15 -0.35 0.45
CA GLU A 69 -19.89 -0.53 1.89
C GLU A 69 -18.51 -0.02 2.30
N TYR A 70 -17.51 -0.32 1.49
CA TYR A 70 -16.14 0.13 1.77
C TYR A 70 -16.00 1.64 1.55
N ARG A 71 -16.67 2.17 0.54
CA ARG A 71 -16.68 3.62 0.31
C ARG A 71 -17.30 4.36 1.50
N ASP A 72 -18.43 3.88 1.99
CA ASP A 72 -19.11 4.49 3.13
C ASP A 72 -18.24 4.45 4.39
N ALA A 73 -17.54 3.33 4.60
CA ALA A 73 -16.62 3.20 5.73
C ALA A 73 -15.48 4.22 5.65
N ILE A 74 -14.93 4.43 4.46
CA ILE A 74 -13.85 5.42 4.27
C ILE A 74 -14.37 6.85 4.46
N VAL A 75 -15.55 7.16 3.98
CA VAL A 75 -16.16 8.48 4.18
C VAL A 75 -16.29 8.75 5.68
N ALA A 76 -16.82 7.80 6.45
CA ALA A 76 -16.97 7.94 7.89
C ALA A 76 -15.62 8.09 8.58
N TYR A 77 -14.63 7.28 8.20
CA TYR A 77 -13.30 7.33 8.78
C TYR A 77 -12.62 8.69 8.54
N LYS A 78 -12.73 9.22 7.33
CA LYS A 78 -12.14 10.52 6.98
C LYS A 78 -12.79 11.66 7.76
N ARG A 79 -14.09 11.57 8.04
CA ARG A 79 -14.78 12.54 8.89
C ARG A 79 -14.24 12.52 10.33
N GLU A 80 -14.01 11.34 10.88
CA GLU A 80 -13.41 11.22 12.22
C GLU A 80 -12.01 11.83 12.26
N LEU A 81 -11.19 11.56 11.24
CA LEU A 81 -9.85 12.14 11.14
C LEU A 81 -9.89 13.67 11.08
N ALA A 82 -10.91 14.25 10.50
CA ALA A 82 -11.06 15.70 10.39
C ALA A 82 -11.48 16.36 11.71
N GLY A 83 -11.63 15.60 12.77
CA GLY A 83 -11.98 16.13 14.08
C GLY A 83 -13.47 16.35 14.29
N ALA A 84 -14.24 15.73 13.47
CA ALA A 84 -15.69 15.79 13.61
C ALA A 84 -16.15 14.98 14.83
#